data_8f36b4a7af54ece02e06efe4cc50e3c1
#
_entry.id   8f36b4a7af54ece02e06efe4cc50e3c1
#
_cell.length_a   1.000
_cell.length_b   1.000
_cell.length_c   1.000
_cell.angle_alpha   90.00
_cell.angle_beta   90.00
_cell.angle_gamma   90.00
#
_symmetry.space_group_name_H-M   'P 1'
#
loop_
_entity.id
_entity.type
_entity.pdbx_description
1 polymer ?
#
loop_
_entity_poly.entity_id
_entity_poly.type
_entity_poly.pdbx_seq_one_letter_code
_entity_poly.pdbx_strand_id
1 'polypeptide(L)'
;MTDYDLHDLCKLFPTMPEDQFNSLIDSIRNHGLLTPIMLHEGKILDGRHRYKACINLGIEPSFEEYEGDDALGYVIALNLSRRHLDESQRAMIGARIANLTGAGRPSKEIAHISAITGSDAAKMMSVGRRNVVHAKKVLREGTQELADAVDSGKIAVTVAAKISELDHEQQAQVMADPKPEQAIKKIARQEKEQQLAERTIIQTMHSVDKLYGVIYADPPWKYETFSENGMDRSADNHYPTMSMFEMMALDVPAADDCVLFMWATVPMLPEAL
;
A
#
# COMPACT_ATOMS: atom_id res chain seq x y z
N MET A 1 -14.08 -34.22 18.12
CA MET A 1 -13.36 -33.06 18.67
C MET A 1 -14.32 -31.89 18.71
N THR A 2 -14.39 -31.17 19.82
CA THR A 2 -15.19 -29.94 19.90
C THR A 2 -14.51 -28.88 19.05
N ASP A 3 -15.26 -28.27 18.14
CA ASP A 3 -14.75 -27.18 17.30
C ASP A 3 -14.86 -25.86 18.10
N TYR A 4 -13.74 -25.15 18.25
CA TYR A 4 -13.67 -23.89 18.99
C TYR A 4 -13.50 -22.74 18.03
N ASP A 5 -14.36 -21.74 18.16
CA ASP A 5 -14.24 -20.47 17.45
C ASP A 5 -13.03 -19.65 17.96
N LEU A 6 -12.52 -18.76 17.10
CA LEU A 6 -11.49 -17.81 17.48
C LEU A 6 -12.11 -16.55 18.09
N HIS A 7 -11.63 -16.16 19.26
CA HIS A 7 -11.94 -14.87 19.86
C HIS A 7 -11.42 -13.73 18.98
N ASP A 8 -12.10 -12.56 18.91
CA ASP A 8 -11.70 -11.45 18.04
C ASP A 8 -10.31 -10.92 18.35
N LEU A 9 -9.91 -10.90 19.61
CA LEU A 9 -8.56 -10.51 20.04
C LEU A 9 -7.47 -11.46 19.47
N CYS A 10 -7.77 -12.73 19.28
CA CYS A 10 -6.84 -13.68 18.67
C CYS A 10 -6.52 -13.35 17.20
N LYS A 11 -7.41 -12.62 16.51
CA LYS A 11 -7.28 -12.24 15.08
C LYS A 11 -6.43 -10.98 14.88
N LEU A 12 -6.07 -10.25 15.93
CA LEU A 12 -5.31 -9.00 15.85
C LEU A 12 -3.92 -9.17 15.21
N PHE A 13 -3.28 -10.29 15.49
CA PHE A 13 -1.91 -10.57 15.03
C PHE A 13 -1.92 -11.30 13.68
N PRO A 14 -0.89 -11.10 12.84
CA PRO A 14 -0.80 -11.79 11.56
C PRO A 14 -0.68 -13.31 11.71
N THR A 15 -1.05 -14.04 10.69
CA THR A 15 -0.89 -15.49 10.64
C THR A 15 0.61 -15.84 10.63
N MET A 16 0.92 -17.00 11.17
CA MET A 16 2.27 -17.56 11.13
C MET A 16 2.62 -17.97 9.68
N PRO A 17 3.82 -17.65 9.17
CA PRO A 17 4.31 -18.17 7.89
C PRO A 17 4.28 -19.70 7.85
N GLU A 18 4.12 -20.24 6.63
CA GLU A 18 3.91 -21.69 6.43
C GLU A 18 5.10 -22.54 6.92
N ASP A 19 6.32 -22.06 6.68
CA ASP A 19 7.55 -22.70 7.14
C ASP A 19 7.62 -22.83 8.67
N GLN A 20 7.24 -21.73 9.37
CA GLN A 20 7.16 -21.72 10.83
C GLN A 20 6.01 -22.59 11.34
N PHE A 21 4.89 -22.61 10.62
CA PHE A 21 3.76 -23.47 10.96
C PHE A 21 4.11 -24.95 10.83
N ASN A 22 4.83 -25.33 9.76
CA ASN A 22 5.33 -26.69 9.57
C ASN A 22 6.30 -27.09 10.67
N SER A 23 7.22 -26.19 11.07
CA SER A 23 8.11 -26.40 12.21
C SER A 23 7.35 -26.61 13.52
N LEU A 24 6.25 -25.87 13.72
CA LEU A 24 5.37 -26.05 14.88
C LEU A 24 4.68 -27.41 14.86
N ILE A 25 4.18 -27.87 13.69
CA ILE A 25 3.58 -29.20 13.53
C ILE A 25 4.60 -30.29 13.91
N ASP A 26 5.83 -30.19 13.42
CA ASP A 26 6.88 -31.17 13.73
C ASP A 26 7.25 -31.14 15.23
N SER A 27 7.31 -29.99 15.84
CA SER A 27 7.52 -29.86 17.28
C SER A 27 6.42 -30.55 18.08
N ILE A 28 5.15 -30.30 17.74
CA ILE A 28 4.00 -30.91 18.43
C ILE A 28 3.94 -32.42 18.18
N ARG A 29 4.31 -32.89 16.98
CA ARG A 29 4.39 -34.32 16.67
C ARG A 29 5.42 -35.06 17.55
N ASN A 30 6.57 -34.41 17.78
CA ASN A 30 7.68 -35.05 18.50
C ASN A 30 7.59 -34.92 20.02
N HIS A 31 7.01 -33.84 20.53
CA HIS A 31 7.04 -33.52 21.97
C HIS A 31 5.65 -33.36 22.60
N GLY A 32 4.59 -33.45 21.80
CA GLY A 32 3.24 -33.12 22.25
C GLY A 32 3.01 -31.61 22.36
N LEU A 33 1.81 -31.24 22.80
CA LEU A 33 1.45 -29.85 23.08
C LEU A 33 2.00 -29.41 24.43
N LEU A 34 3.14 -28.72 24.43
CA LEU A 34 3.84 -28.31 25.67
C LEU A 34 3.17 -27.14 26.40
N THR A 35 2.45 -26.30 25.68
CA THR A 35 1.76 -25.12 26.23
C THR A 35 0.29 -25.21 25.86
N PRO A 36 -0.63 -25.17 26.82
CA PRO A 36 -2.06 -25.27 26.55
C PRO A 36 -2.56 -24.12 25.69
N ILE A 37 -3.72 -24.32 25.09
CA ILE A 37 -4.46 -23.30 24.33
C ILE A 37 -5.28 -22.51 25.32
N MET A 38 -5.18 -21.20 25.27
CA MET A 38 -5.92 -20.31 26.18
C MET A 38 -7.30 -20.02 25.60
N LEU A 39 -8.33 -20.29 26.41
CA LEU A 39 -9.72 -19.94 26.10
C LEU A 39 -10.14 -18.69 26.89
N HIS A 40 -11.10 -17.98 26.34
CA HIS A 40 -11.84 -16.91 27.03
C HIS A 40 -13.26 -16.86 26.45
N GLU A 41 -14.25 -16.86 27.32
CA GLU A 41 -15.67 -16.93 26.94
C GLU A 41 -15.99 -18.09 25.97
N GLY A 42 -15.33 -19.25 26.17
CA GLY A 42 -15.52 -20.44 25.33
C GLY A 42 -14.89 -20.37 23.95
N LYS A 43 -14.02 -19.37 23.68
CA LYS A 43 -13.33 -19.16 22.39
C LYS A 43 -11.82 -19.13 22.58
N ILE A 44 -11.07 -19.44 21.52
CA ILE A 44 -9.60 -19.42 21.53
C ILE A 44 -9.10 -17.98 21.61
N LEU A 45 -8.54 -17.59 22.75
CA LEU A 45 -7.93 -16.30 23.00
C LEU A 45 -6.46 -16.27 22.54
N ASP A 46 -5.68 -17.32 22.85
CA ASP A 46 -4.30 -17.50 22.35
C ASP A 46 -4.05 -18.96 21.99
N GLY A 47 -3.16 -19.17 21.02
CA GLY A 47 -2.76 -20.50 20.59
C GLY A 47 -3.46 -21.03 19.34
N ARG A 48 -4.05 -20.17 18.49
CA ARG A 48 -4.76 -20.60 17.27
C ARG A 48 -3.92 -21.49 16.34
N HIS A 49 -2.62 -21.25 16.24
CA HIS A 49 -1.72 -22.08 15.42
C HIS A 49 -1.43 -23.42 16.08
N ARG A 50 -1.31 -23.47 17.40
CA ARG A 50 -1.19 -24.70 18.16
C ARG A 50 -2.45 -25.56 18.02
N TYR A 51 -3.63 -24.93 18.14
CA TYR A 51 -4.92 -25.59 17.90
C TYR A 51 -5.00 -26.20 16.51
N LYS A 52 -4.72 -25.38 15.47
CA LYS A 52 -4.71 -25.85 14.08
C LYS A 52 -3.72 -27.00 13.84
N ALA A 53 -2.54 -26.93 14.46
CA ALA A 53 -1.53 -27.98 14.35
C ALA A 53 -1.99 -29.29 15.05
N CYS A 54 -2.61 -29.21 16.23
CA CYS A 54 -3.19 -30.38 16.90
C CYS A 54 -4.29 -31.03 16.08
N ILE A 55 -5.19 -30.24 15.48
CA ILE A 55 -6.23 -30.76 14.59
C ILE A 55 -5.61 -31.50 13.38
N ASN A 56 -4.60 -30.89 12.72
CA ASN A 56 -3.90 -31.50 11.59
C ASN A 56 -3.23 -32.84 11.94
N LEU A 57 -2.76 -32.96 13.19
CA LEU A 57 -2.09 -34.17 13.68
C LEU A 57 -3.05 -35.21 14.29
N GLY A 58 -4.33 -34.86 14.47
CA GLY A 58 -5.28 -35.71 15.20
C GLY A 58 -4.97 -35.85 16.69
N ILE A 59 -4.23 -34.89 17.26
CA ILE A 59 -3.87 -34.87 18.69
C ILE A 59 -4.93 -34.05 19.44
N GLU A 60 -5.38 -34.55 20.58
CA GLU A 60 -6.32 -33.80 21.44
C GLU A 60 -5.60 -32.66 22.12
N PRO A 61 -6.01 -31.37 21.89
CA PRO A 61 -5.35 -30.23 22.50
C PRO A 61 -5.75 -30.06 23.97
N SER A 62 -4.83 -29.60 24.81
CA SER A 62 -5.12 -29.16 26.18
C SER A 62 -5.50 -27.68 26.17
N PHE A 63 -6.45 -27.32 27.06
CA PHE A 63 -6.98 -25.98 27.19
C PHE A 63 -6.86 -25.47 28.62
N GLU A 64 -6.73 -24.15 28.74
CA GLU A 64 -6.85 -23.42 30.02
C GLU A 64 -7.76 -22.21 29.82
N GLU A 65 -8.55 -21.84 30.82
CA GLU A 65 -9.38 -20.65 30.79
C GLU A 65 -8.60 -19.43 31.29
N TYR A 66 -8.75 -18.31 30.60
CA TYR A 66 -8.24 -17.02 31.00
C TYR A 66 -9.21 -16.39 32.02
N GLU A 67 -8.78 -16.24 33.27
CA GLU A 67 -9.58 -15.71 34.36
C GLU A 67 -9.30 -14.21 34.67
N GLY A 68 -8.42 -13.56 33.87
CA GLY A 68 -8.06 -12.15 34.09
C GLY A 68 -9.07 -11.16 33.50
N ASP A 69 -9.00 -9.90 33.97
CA ASP A 69 -9.90 -8.82 33.54
C ASP A 69 -9.42 -8.08 32.30
N ASP A 70 -8.16 -8.27 31.86
CA ASP A 70 -7.55 -7.58 30.70
C ASP A 70 -7.08 -8.58 29.64
N ALA A 71 -8.03 -9.17 28.92
CA ALA A 71 -7.76 -10.11 27.85
C ALA A 71 -6.96 -9.45 26.68
N LEU A 72 -7.18 -8.16 26.39
CA LEU A 72 -6.44 -7.43 25.36
C LEU A 72 -4.97 -7.27 25.76
N GLY A 73 -4.70 -6.77 26.94
CA GLY A 73 -3.32 -6.63 27.46
C GLY A 73 -2.59 -7.97 27.51
N TYR A 74 -3.28 -9.04 27.91
CA TYR A 74 -2.73 -10.40 27.89
C TYR A 74 -2.29 -10.84 26.50
N VAL A 75 -3.16 -10.73 25.49
CA VAL A 75 -2.85 -11.12 24.11
C VAL A 75 -1.70 -10.28 23.53
N ILE A 76 -1.69 -8.98 23.82
CA ILE A 76 -0.63 -8.07 23.38
C ILE A 76 0.71 -8.49 24.02
N ALA A 77 0.76 -8.65 25.33
CA ALA A 77 1.99 -9.00 26.05
C ALA A 77 2.60 -10.32 25.55
N LEU A 78 1.78 -11.36 25.37
CA LEU A 78 2.24 -12.65 24.87
C LEU A 78 2.82 -12.58 23.44
N ASN A 79 2.17 -11.81 22.56
CA ASN A 79 2.55 -11.82 21.16
C ASN A 79 3.66 -10.81 20.83
N LEU A 80 3.73 -9.66 21.54
CA LEU A 80 4.85 -8.73 21.37
C LEU A 80 6.17 -9.29 21.90
N SER A 81 6.14 -10.01 23.01
CA SER A 81 7.34 -10.60 23.61
C SER A 81 7.91 -11.79 22.82
N ARG A 82 7.05 -12.52 22.12
CA ARG A 82 7.42 -13.73 21.36
C ARG A 82 7.81 -13.49 19.92
N ARG A 83 7.50 -12.31 19.34
CA ARG A 83 7.69 -12.00 17.92
C ARG A 83 8.58 -10.78 17.77
N HIS A 84 9.61 -10.89 16.95
CA HIS A 84 10.40 -9.73 16.50
C HIS A 84 9.62 -8.99 15.40
N LEU A 85 8.54 -8.32 15.77
CA LEU A 85 7.73 -7.54 14.84
C LEU A 85 8.44 -6.21 14.52
N ASP A 86 8.50 -5.87 13.24
CA ASP A 86 8.95 -4.56 12.80
C ASP A 86 7.93 -3.44 13.12
N GLU A 87 8.30 -2.20 12.85
CA GLU A 87 7.44 -1.04 13.13
C GLU A 87 6.16 -1.06 12.29
N SER A 88 6.22 -1.52 11.03
CA SER A 88 5.07 -1.61 10.13
C SER A 88 4.06 -2.66 10.59
N GLN A 89 4.55 -3.82 10.99
CA GLN A 89 3.73 -4.90 11.54
C GLN A 89 3.04 -4.48 12.84
N ARG A 90 3.76 -3.80 13.75
CA ARG A 90 3.18 -3.26 14.98
C ARG A 90 2.15 -2.18 14.70
N ALA A 91 2.37 -1.34 13.67
CA ALA A 91 1.40 -0.35 13.25
C ALA A 91 0.09 -0.98 12.72
N MET A 92 0.19 -2.08 11.97
CA MET A 92 -0.98 -2.85 11.49
C MET A 92 -1.79 -3.41 12.67
N ILE A 93 -1.12 -3.97 13.68
CA ILE A 93 -1.77 -4.45 14.90
C ILE A 93 -2.46 -3.29 15.63
N GLY A 94 -1.77 -2.17 15.81
CA GLY A 94 -2.34 -0.96 16.41
C GLY A 94 -3.57 -0.43 15.66
N ALA A 95 -3.55 -0.48 14.34
CA ALA A 95 -4.70 -0.11 13.52
C ALA A 95 -5.89 -1.07 13.72
N ARG A 96 -5.64 -2.38 13.79
CA ARG A 96 -6.67 -3.40 14.07
C ARG A 96 -7.28 -3.21 15.46
N ILE A 97 -6.47 -2.95 16.49
CA ILE A 97 -6.94 -2.67 17.85
C ILE A 97 -7.87 -1.44 17.83
N ALA A 98 -7.42 -0.34 17.22
CA ALA A 98 -8.22 0.88 17.17
C ALA A 98 -9.49 0.75 16.31
N ASN A 99 -9.50 -0.11 15.28
CA ASN A 99 -10.69 -0.40 14.49
C ASN A 99 -11.66 -1.31 15.25
N LEU A 100 -11.13 -2.32 15.95
CA LEU A 100 -11.92 -3.27 16.69
C LEU A 100 -12.70 -2.59 17.85
N THR A 101 -12.07 -1.64 18.55
CA THR A 101 -12.63 -0.98 19.73
C THR A 101 -13.31 0.37 19.43
N GLY A 102 -13.06 0.98 18.26
CA GLY A 102 -13.35 2.41 18.06
C GLY A 102 -14.43 2.77 17.04
N ALA A 103 -14.84 1.89 16.15
CA ALA A 103 -15.79 2.23 15.09
C ALA A 103 -16.87 1.17 14.92
N GLY A 104 -18.11 1.56 15.16
CA GLY A 104 -19.25 0.70 14.99
C GLY A 104 -19.66 0.02 16.31
N ARG A 105 -20.53 -0.98 16.19
CA ARG A 105 -21.01 -1.78 17.33
C ARG A 105 -19.96 -2.85 17.63
N PRO A 106 -19.19 -2.73 18.74
CA PRO A 106 -18.21 -3.75 19.09
C PRO A 106 -18.89 -5.11 19.22
N SER A 107 -18.17 -6.19 18.94
CA SER A 107 -18.70 -7.53 19.20
C SER A 107 -19.00 -7.68 20.69
N LYS A 108 -19.89 -8.62 21.06
CA LYS A 108 -20.23 -8.85 22.48
C LYS A 108 -18.99 -9.15 23.32
N GLU A 109 -18.00 -9.82 22.73
CA GLU A 109 -16.73 -10.25 23.33
C GLU A 109 -15.84 -9.09 23.78
N ILE A 110 -15.93 -7.93 23.12
CA ILE A 110 -15.08 -6.76 23.39
C ILE A 110 -15.88 -5.54 23.82
N ALA A 111 -17.19 -5.68 24.04
CA ALA A 111 -18.07 -4.59 24.44
C ALA A 111 -17.68 -3.92 25.78
N HIS A 112 -16.93 -4.64 26.63
CA HIS A 112 -16.40 -4.14 27.89
C HIS A 112 -15.07 -3.37 27.72
N ILE A 113 -14.40 -3.49 26.57
CA ILE A 113 -13.17 -2.76 26.28
C ILE A 113 -13.52 -1.33 25.88
N SER A 114 -13.01 -0.34 26.61
CA SER A 114 -13.16 1.07 26.24
C SER A 114 -12.58 1.36 24.87
N ALA A 115 -13.21 2.27 24.12
CA ALA A 115 -12.74 2.65 22.80
C ALA A 115 -11.28 3.14 22.84
N ILE A 116 -10.39 2.45 22.11
CA ILE A 116 -8.98 2.77 22.01
C ILE A 116 -8.76 3.66 20.79
N THR A 117 -8.26 4.88 21.03
CA THR A 117 -7.95 5.79 19.91
C THR A 117 -6.71 5.31 19.14
N GLY A 118 -6.56 5.76 17.89
CA GLY A 118 -5.33 5.46 17.13
C GLY A 118 -4.05 5.99 17.81
N SER A 119 -4.17 7.02 18.67
CA SER A 119 -3.04 7.53 19.47
C SER A 119 -2.67 6.58 20.60
N ASP A 120 -3.67 6.01 21.29
CA ASP A 120 -3.43 5.07 22.40
C ASP A 120 -2.92 3.73 21.85
N ALA A 121 -3.50 3.24 20.75
CA ALA A 121 -3.01 2.07 20.05
C ALA A 121 -1.54 2.23 19.60
N ALA A 122 -1.15 3.43 19.11
CA ALA A 122 0.24 3.73 18.75
C ALA A 122 1.19 3.63 19.95
N LYS A 123 0.77 4.15 21.12
CA LYS A 123 1.54 4.03 22.38
C LYS A 123 1.66 2.57 22.80
N MET A 124 0.55 1.81 22.80
CA MET A 124 0.53 0.39 23.14
C MET A 124 1.49 -0.44 22.29
N MET A 125 1.57 -0.13 21.00
CA MET A 125 2.44 -0.82 20.05
C MET A 125 3.86 -0.23 19.95
N SER A 126 4.17 0.85 20.69
CA SER A 126 5.45 1.58 20.62
C SER A 126 5.81 1.99 19.19
N VAL A 127 4.86 2.59 18.47
CA VAL A 127 5.02 3.09 17.10
C VAL A 127 4.55 4.53 16.96
N GLY A 128 4.98 5.21 15.90
CA GLY A 128 4.50 6.54 15.57
C GLY A 128 3.00 6.56 15.22
N ARG A 129 2.26 7.56 15.72
CA ARG A 129 0.82 7.74 15.40
C ARG A 129 0.56 7.76 13.90
N ARG A 130 1.47 8.37 13.11
CA ARG A 130 1.36 8.45 11.65
C ARG A 130 1.34 7.04 11.02
N ASN A 131 2.16 6.12 11.52
CA ASN A 131 2.20 4.76 11.02
C ASN A 131 0.89 3.99 11.28
N VAL A 132 0.24 4.24 12.42
CA VAL A 132 -1.11 3.69 12.68
C VAL A 132 -2.16 4.29 11.74
N VAL A 133 -2.05 5.58 11.39
CA VAL A 133 -2.93 6.21 10.39
C VAL A 133 -2.72 5.58 9.00
N HIS A 134 -1.46 5.36 8.59
CA HIS A 134 -1.14 4.66 7.34
C HIS A 134 -1.69 3.23 7.35
N ALA A 135 -1.51 2.50 8.45
CA ALA A 135 -2.03 1.15 8.60
C ALA A 135 -3.57 1.09 8.52
N LYS A 136 -4.27 2.06 9.14
CA LYS A 136 -5.75 2.18 9.00
C LYS A 136 -6.16 2.39 7.55
N LYS A 137 -5.40 3.20 6.79
CA LYS A 137 -5.66 3.42 5.38
C LYS A 137 -5.48 2.13 4.57
N VAL A 138 -4.37 1.40 4.78
CA VAL A 138 -4.13 0.10 4.14
C VAL A 138 -5.27 -0.89 4.43
N LEU A 139 -5.74 -0.98 5.68
CA LEU A 139 -6.84 -1.88 6.06
C LEU A 139 -8.20 -1.47 5.47
N ARG A 140 -8.40 -0.21 5.12
CA ARG A 140 -9.66 0.31 4.57
C ARG A 140 -9.70 0.29 3.04
N GLU A 141 -8.60 0.65 2.38
CA GLU A 141 -8.52 0.95 0.95
C GLU A 141 -7.63 -0.04 0.19
N GLY A 142 -6.76 -0.77 0.89
CA GLY A 142 -5.85 -1.75 0.29
C GLY A 142 -6.52 -3.11 0.07
N THR A 143 -5.97 -3.87 -0.89
CA THR A 143 -6.34 -5.28 -1.07
C THR A 143 -5.85 -6.13 0.10
N GLN A 144 -6.41 -7.33 0.26
CA GLN A 144 -5.97 -8.27 1.30
C GLN A 144 -4.50 -8.66 1.10
N GLU A 145 -4.06 -8.85 -0.14
CA GLU A 145 -2.69 -9.18 -0.49
C GLU A 145 -1.71 -8.07 -0.06
N LEU A 146 -2.12 -6.79 -0.19
CA LEU A 146 -1.32 -5.66 0.27
C LEU A 146 -1.20 -5.64 1.79
N ALA A 147 -2.29 -5.90 2.51
CA ALA A 147 -2.28 -6.01 3.97
C ALA A 147 -1.39 -7.17 4.44
N ASP A 148 -1.48 -8.34 3.78
CA ASP A 148 -0.66 -9.52 4.08
C ASP A 148 0.83 -9.28 3.77
N ALA A 149 1.15 -8.47 2.76
CA ALA A 149 2.53 -8.09 2.46
C ALA A 149 3.15 -7.20 3.55
N VAL A 150 2.36 -6.31 4.16
CA VAL A 150 2.81 -5.54 5.33
C VAL A 150 2.94 -6.44 6.57
N ASP A 151 1.98 -7.31 6.80
CA ASP A 151 1.96 -8.26 7.91
C ASP A 151 3.14 -9.25 7.86
N SER A 152 3.59 -9.61 6.66
CA SER A 152 4.77 -10.45 6.46
C SER A 152 6.10 -9.67 6.46
N GLY A 153 6.06 -8.33 6.60
CA GLY A 153 7.26 -7.48 6.57
C GLY A 153 7.87 -7.28 5.18
N LYS A 154 7.19 -7.68 4.11
CA LYS A 154 7.68 -7.52 2.72
C LYS A 154 7.62 -6.07 2.26
N ILE A 155 6.63 -5.31 2.72
CA ILE A 155 6.41 -3.92 2.33
C ILE A 155 6.22 -3.07 3.58
N ALA A 156 6.91 -1.92 3.64
CA ALA A 156 6.72 -0.96 4.73
C ALA A 156 5.31 -0.32 4.67
N VAL A 157 4.69 -0.09 5.84
CA VAL A 157 3.33 0.47 5.94
C VAL A 157 3.19 1.83 5.25
N THR A 158 4.25 2.63 5.19
CA THR A 158 4.28 3.92 4.51
C THR A 158 4.22 3.80 2.98
N VAL A 159 4.81 2.75 2.43
CA VAL A 159 4.76 2.41 0.99
C VAL A 159 3.38 1.82 0.68
N ALA A 160 2.92 0.87 1.51
CA ALA A 160 1.60 0.26 1.36
C ALA A 160 0.46 1.30 1.40
N ALA A 161 0.57 2.33 2.24
CA ALA A 161 -0.41 3.42 2.30
C ALA A 161 -0.47 4.27 1.02
N LYS A 162 0.61 4.33 0.24
CA LYS A 162 0.62 4.96 -1.09
C LYS A 162 0.03 4.02 -2.14
N ILE A 163 0.34 2.72 -2.06
CA ILE A 163 -0.25 1.71 -2.96
C ILE A 163 -1.76 1.67 -2.78
N SER A 164 -2.26 1.78 -1.54
CA SER A 164 -3.71 1.76 -1.26
C SER A 164 -4.48 2.97 -1.83
N GLU A 165 -3.80 4.02 -2.30
CA GLU A 165 -4.42 5.16 -3.02
C GLU A 165 -4.79 4.80 -4.47
N LEU A 166 -4.19 3.76 -5.03
CA LEU A 166 -4.42 3.27 -6.37
C LEU A 166 -5.67 2.38 -6.42
N ASP A 167 -6.23 2.20 -7.61
CA ASP A 167 -7.28 1.20 -7.78
C ASP A 167 -6.75 -0.24 -7.58
N HIS A 168 -7.64 -1.21 -7.41
CA HIS A 168 -7.24 -2.58 -7.06
C HIS A 168 -6.42 -3.26 -8.16
N GLU A 169 -6.62 -2.92 -9.43
CA GLU A 169 -5.84 -3.46 -10.54
C GLU A 169 -4.42 -2.90 -10.53
N GLN A 170 -4.28 -1.61 -10.34
CA GLN A 170 -2.99 -0.93 -10.19
C GLN A 170 -2.25 -1.43 -8.93
N GLN A 171 -2.97 -1.65 -7.81
CA GLN A 171 -2.37 -2.25 -6.61
C GLN A 171 -1.75 -3.61 -6.91
N ALA A 172 -2.47 -4.48 -7.64
CA ALA A 172 -1.97 -5.80 -8.03
C ALA A 172 -0.75 -5.70 -8.96
N GLN A 173 -0.75 -4.77 -9.92
CA GLN A 173 0.40 -4.52 -10.81
C GLN A 173 1.63 -4.05 -10.03
N VAL A 174 1.47 -3.11 -9.11
CA VAL A 174 2.57 -2.60 -8.27
C VAL A 174 3.11 -3.69 -7.36
N MET A 175 2.24 -4.54 -6.81
CA MET A 175 2.64 -5.67 -5.95
C MET A 175 3.44 -6.74 -6.69
N ALA A 176 3.22 -6.90 -7.99
CA ALA A 176 3.96 -7.83 -8.84
C ALA A 176 5.33 -7.28 -9.28
N ASP A 177 5.57 -5.95 -9.16
CA ASP A 177 6.83 -5.33 -9.56
C ASP A 177 7.93 -5.57 -8.50
N PRO A 178 9.15 -5.94 -8.90
CA PRO A 178 10.29 -6.09 -7.99
C PRO A 178 10.65 -4.79 -7.23
N LYS A 179 10.23 -3.63 -7.76
CA LYS A 179 10.51 -2.31 -7.19
C LYS A 179 9.22 -1.48 -7.05
N PRO A 180 8.35 -1.83 -6.09
CA PRO A 180 7.03 -1.22 -5.96
C PRO A 180 7.05 0.31 -5.79
N GLU A 181 8.09 0.86 -5.16
CA GLU A 181 8.23 2.32 -5.02
C GLU A 181 8.44 3.04 -6.36
N GLN A 182 9.15 2.41 -7.31
CA GLN A 182 9.36 2.96 -8.64
C GLN A 182 8.08 2.81 -9.50
N ALA A 183 7.39 1.68 -9.36
CA ALA A 183 6.12 1.43 -10.03
C ALA A 183 5.05 2.46 -9.63
N ILE A 184 4.93 2.80 -8.33
CA ILE A 184 4.02 3.87 -7.86
C ILE A 184 4.35 5.21 -8.51
N LYS A 185 5.62 5.61 -8.55
CA LYS A 185 6.04 6.87 -9.16
C LYS A 185 5.70 6.91 -10.65
N LYS A 186 5.85 5.77 -11.34
CA LYS A 186 5.52 5.65 -12.76
C LYS A 186 4.02 5.84 -13.01
N ILE A 187 3.17 5.19 -12.20
CA ILE A 187 1.71 5.33 -12.32
C ILE A 187 1.29 6.78 -12.04
N ALA A 188 1.72 7.35 -10.92
CA ALA A 188 1.39 8.74 -10.56
C ALA A 188 1.82 9.76 -11.63
N ARG A 189 2.91 9.47 -12.34
CA ARG A 189 3.37 10.28 -13.45
C ARG A 189 2.45 10.13 -14.67
N GLN A 190 2.09 8.91 -15.05
CA GLN A 190 1.17 8.66 -16.16
C GLN A 190 -0.18 9.32 -15.95
N GLU A 191 -0.74 9.23 -14.74
CA GLU A 191 -1.99 9.91 -14.37
C GLU A 191 -1.87 11.44 -14.50
N LYS A 192 -0.74 12.00 -14.05
CA LYS A 192 -0.47 13.44 -14.18
C LYS A 192 -0.35 13.88 -15.64
N GLU A 193 0.35 13.09 -16.48
CA GLU A 193 0.45 13.34 -17.92
C GLU A 193 -0.93 13.31 -18.59
N GLN A 194 -1.77 12.34 -18.25
CA GLN A 194 -3.15 12.26 -18.75
C GLN A 194 -3.99 13.48 -18.31
N GLN A 195 -3.94 13.85 -17.02
CA GLN A 195 -4.66 15.03 -16.53
C GLN A 195 -4.20 16.33 -17.18
N LEU A 196 -2.90 16.46 -17.47
CA LEU A 196 -2.37 17.62 -18.19
C LEU A 196 -2.84 17.63 -19.64
N ALA A 197 -2.84 16.47 -20.32
CA ALA A 197 -3.34 16.34 -21.68
C ALA A 197 -4.84 16.70 -21.79
N GLU A 198 -5.67 16.25 -20.84
CA GLU A 198 -7.09 16.56 -20.78
C GLU A 198 -7.38 18.05 -20.52
N ARG A 199 -6.54 18.72 -19.72
CA ARG A 199 -6.70 20.16 -19.40
C ARG A 199 -6.20 21.08 -20.49
N THR A 200 -5.30 20.60 -21.35
CA THR A 200 -4.76 21.39 -22.44
C THR A 200 -5.72 21.32 -23.61
N ILE A 201 -6.61 22.31 -23.71
CA ILE A 201 -7.34 22.56 -24.95
C ILE A 201 -6.28 22.98 -25.95
N ILE A 202 -5.82 22.04 -26.76
CA ILE A 202 -5.05 22.34 -27.96
C ILE A 202 -6.02 23.11 -28.87
N GLN A 203 -5.95 24.43 -28.82
CA GLN A 203 -6.51 25.24 -29.94
C GLN A 203 -5.73 24.80 -31.16
N THR A 204 -6.34 23.92 -31.93
CA THR A 204 -5.79 23.53 -33.21
C THR A 204 -5.65 24.81 -34.03
N MET A 205 -4.45 25.08 -34.58
CA MET A 205 -4.17 26.25 -35.43
C MET A 205 -5.09 26.32 -36.64
N HIS A 206 -5.83 25.26 -36.94
CA HIS A 206 -6.87 25.17 -37.97
C HIS A 206 -8.02 26.18 -37.82
N SER A 207 -8.13 26.89 -36.68
CA SER A 207 -9.11 27.95 -36.46
C SER A 207 -8.61 29.37 -36.88
N VAL A 208 -7.42 29.46 -37.47
CA VAL A 208 -6.83 30.75 -37.81
C VAL A 208 -6.98 30.97 -39.31
N ASP A 209 -7.97 31.75 -39.69
CA ASP A 209 -8.23 32.11 -41.12
C ASP A 209 -7.21 33.08 -41.72
N LYS A 210 -6.17 33.45 -40.96
CA LYS A 210 -5.18 34.46 -41.37
C LYS A 210 -3.80 33.84 -41.44
N LEU A 211 -3.08 34.08 -42.57
CA LEU A 211 -1.69 33.73 -42.74
C LEU A 211 -0.77 34.85 -42.22
N TYR A 212 0.37 34.46 -41.66
CA TYR A 212 1.31 35.35 -41.00
C TYR A 212 2.65 35.36 -41.73
N GLY A 213 3.24 36.56 -41.94
CA GLY A 213 4.59 36.72 -42.51
C GLY A 213 5.72 36.55 -41.47
N VAL A 214 5.40 36.54 -40.19
CA VAL A 214 6.35 36.26 -39.12
C VAL A 214 5.67 35.35 -38.09
N ILE A 215 6.34 34.27 -37.76
CA ILE A 215 5.92 33.30 -36.74
C ILE A 215 7.02 33.19 -35.68
N TYR A 216 6.62 33.29 -34.43
CA TYR A 216 7.49 33.06 -33.28
C TYR A 216 6.94 31.85 -32.52
N ALA A 217 7.69 30.76 -32.51
CA ALA A 217 7.27 29.47 -31.97
C ALA A 217 8.19 29.00 -30.84
N ASP A 218 7.57 28.50 -29.79
CA ASP A 218 8.23 27.76 -28.70
C ASP A 218 7.58 26.37 -28.63
N PRO A 219 8.06 25.42 -29.45
CA PRO A 219 7.45 24.10 -29.52
C PRO A 219 7.60 23.31 -28.19
N PRO A 220 6.61 22.53 -27.80
CA PRO A 220 6.67 21.71 -26.58
C PRO A 220 7.52 20.45 -26.82
N TRP A 221 8.83 20.63 -26.91
CA TRP A 221 9.77 19.57 -27.18
C TRP A 221 9.67 18.40 -26.16
N LYS A 222 9.63 17.17 -26.68
CA LYS A 222 9.75 15.95 -25.89
C LYS A 222 11.23 15.56 -25.81
N TYR A 223 11.73 15.43 -24.57
CA TYR A 223 13.12 15.06 -24.33
C TYR A 223 13.21 13.60 -23.88
N GLU A 224 14.18 12.87 -24.43
CA GLU A 224 14.61 11.60 -23.86
C GLU A 224 15.54 11.87 -22.67
N THR A 225 15.18 11.37 -21.50
CA THR A 225 16.02 11.49 -20.31
C THR A 225 16.97 10.29 -20.22
N PHE A 226 18.25 10.54 -19.90
CA PHE A 226 19.28 9.50 -19.78
C PHE A 226 19.06 8.54 -18.61
N SER A 227 18.19 8.87 -17.66
CA SER A 227 17.88 8.02 -16.51
C SER A 227 16.50 8.33 -15.94
N GLU A 228 15.90 7.35 -15.27
CA GLU A 228 14.62 7.52 -14.54
C GLU A 228 14.71 8.62 -13.46
N ASN A 229 15.87 8.82 -12.84
CA ASN A 229 16.08 9.87 -11.84
C ASN A 229 16.05 11.29 -12.43
N GLY A 230 16.29 11.45 -13.75
CA GLY A 230 16.18 12.73 -14.45
C GLY A 230 14.76 13.12 -14.82
N MET A 231 13.84 12.18 -14.77
CA MET A 231 12.45 12.35 -15.20
C MET A 231 11.67 13.35 -14.34
N ASP A 232 12.01 13.50 -13.06
CA ASP A 232 11.34 14.46 -12.15
C ASP A 232 11.50 15.92 -12.61
N ARG A 233 12.50 16.22 -13.46
CA ARG A 233 12.78 17.54 -14.03
C ARG A 233 12.36 17.66 -15.49
N SER A 234 11.76 16.62 -16.08
CA SER A 234 11.33 16.62 -17.46
C SER A 234 10.19 17.62 -17.70
N ALA A 235 10.15 18.20 -18.89
CA ALA A 235 9.07 19.07 -19.35
C ALA A 235 7.69 18.37 -19.27
N ASP A 236 7.65 17.06 -19.52
CA ASP A 236 6.44 16.22 -19.43
C ASP A 236 5.72 16.30 -18.07
N ASN A 237 6.43 16.70 -17.01
CA ASN A 237 5.84 16.91 -15.70
C ASN A 237 5.14 18.28 -15.52
N HIS A 238 5.33 19.20 -16.45
CA HIS A 238 4.86 20.59 -16.34
C HIS A 238 3.81 20.94 -17.39
N TYR A 239 3.94 20.42 -18.60
CA TYR A 239 3.01 20.62 -19.72
C TYR A 239 3.07 19.43 -20.70
N PRO A 240 2.01 19.21 -21.50
CA PRO A 240 2.03 18.18 -22.54
C PRO A 240 3.14 18.48 -23.55
N THR A 241 4.00 17.51 -23.80
CA THR A 241 5.02 17.58 -24.84
C THR A 241 4.52 16.91 -26.11
N MET A 242 5.08 17.28 -27.25
CA MET A 242 4.77 16.70 -28.56
C MET A 242 5.99 15.96 -29.09
N SER A 243 5.75 14.79 -29.67
CA SER A 243 6.78 14.10 -30.46
C SER A 243 7.13 14.90 -31.72
N MET A 244 8.30 14.66 -32.30
CA MET A 244 8.70 15.27 -33.57
C MET A 244 7.64 15.03 -34.67
N PHE A 245 7.07 13.85 -34.73
CA PHE A 245 6.04 13.48 -35.69
C PHE A 245 4.76 14.33 -35.56
N GLU A 246 4.32 14.57 -34.31
CA GLU A 246 3.17 15.42 -34.03
C GLU A 246 3.43 16.88 -34.33
N MET A 247 4.65 17.38 -34.06
CA MET A 247 5.04 18.75 -34.41
C MET A 247 5.12 18.96 -35.92
N MET A 248 5.66 17.99 -36.65
CA MET A 248 5.71 18.06 -38.14
C MET A 248 4.33 18.00 -38.79
N ALA A 249 3.34 17.44 -38.09
CA ALA A 249 1.95 17.36 -38.54
C ALA A 249 1.14 18.64 -38.26
N LEU A 250 1.73 19.62 -37.57
CA LEU A 250 1.04 20.88 -37.28
C LEU A 250 0.88 21.71 -38.59
N ASP A 251 -0.35 22.11 -38.83
CA ASP A 251 -0.68 23.05 -39.93
C ASP A 251 -0.37 24.48 -39.45
N VAL A 252 0.81 24.97 -39.82
CA VAL A 252 1.30 26.28 -39.40
C VAL A 252 0.76 27.37 -40.35
N PRO A 253 0.05 28.41 -39.88
CA PRO A 253 -0.54 29.43 -40.74
C PRO A 253 0.50 30.42 -41.27
N ALA A 254 1.42 29.92 -42.09
CA ALA A 254 2.50 30.68 -42.70
C ALA A 254 2.10 31.25 -44.06
N ALA A 255 2.38 32.54 -44.29
CA ALA A 255 2.29 33.14 -45.62
C ALA A 255 3.43 32.68 -46.54
N ASP A 256 3.30 32.86 -47.85
CA ASP A 256 4.33 32.45 -48.81
C ASP A 256 5.72 33.05 -48.49
N ASP A 257 5.75 34.30 -48.01
CA ASP A 257 6.95 34.99 -47.52
C ASP A 257 6.88 35.05 -45.97
N CYS A 258 7.23 33.96 -45.31
CA CYS A 258 7.21 33.86 -43.82
C CYS A 258 8.60 33.66 -43.25
N VAL A 259 8.90 34.35 -42.16
CA VAL A 259 10.08 34.11 -41.31
C VAL A 259 9.65 33.40 -40.02
N LEU A 260 10.22 32.23 -39.74
CA LEU A 260 10.02 31.48 -38.53
C LEU A 260 11.17 31.73 -37.56
N PHE A 261 10.83 32.22 -36.35
CA PHE A 261 11.72 32.25 -35.19
C PHE A 261 11.28 31.14 -34.27
N MET A 262 12.09 30.09 -34.13
CA MET A 262 11.77 28.92 -33.33
C MET A 262 12.76 28.76 -32.19
N TRP A 263 12.22 28.61 -30.97
CA TRP A 263 13.02 28.23 -29.82
C TRP A 263 13.36 26.76 -29.87
N ALA A 264 14.66 26.46 -29.78
CA ALA A 264 15.14 25.08 -29.66
C ALA A 264 16.21 25.02 -28.58
N THR A 265 16.15 23.97 -27.75
CA THR A 265 17.23 23.69 -26.82
C THR A 265 18.39 23.01 -27.55
N VAL A 266 19.61 23.13 -27.04
CA VAL A 266 20.80 22.55 -27.67
C VAL A 266 20.63 21.06 -28.06
N PRO A 267 20.06 20.18 -27.22
CA PRO A 267 19.83 18.80 -27.60
C PRO A 267 18.86 18.60 -28.77
N MET A 268 17.93 19.54 -29.01
CA MET A 268 16.90 19.43 -30.06
C MET A 268 17.23 20.29 -31.28
N LEU A 269 18.40 20.91 -31.29
CA LEU A 269 18.80 21.77 -32.39
C LEU A 269 18.91 21.04 -33.74
N PRO A 270 19.44 19.80 -33.84
CA PRO A 270 19.46 19.05 -35.08
C PRO A 270 18.07 18.77 -35.66
N GLU A 271 17.10 18.50 -34.78
CA GLU A 271 15.72 18.20 -35.15
C GLU A 271 14.92 19.47 -35.50
N ALA A 272 15.36 20.63 -34.99
CA ALA A 272 14.74 21.92 -35.28
C ALA A 272 15.16 22.53 -36.63
N LEU A 273 16.29 22.10 -37.21
CA LEU A 273 16.82 22.54 -38.47
C LEU A 273 16.40 21.65 -39.62
#